data_bc7e4b63e21656e02b72fc2b542c26be
#
_entry.id   bc7e4b63e21656e02b72fc2b542c26be
#
_cell.length_a   1.000
_cell.length_b   1.000
_cell.length_c   1.000
_cell.angle_alpha   90.00
_cell.angle_beta   90.00
_cell.angle_gamma   90.00
#
_symmetry.space_group_name_H-M   'P 1'
#
loop_
_entity.id
_entity.type
_entity.pdbx_description
1 polymer ?
#
loop_
_entity_poly.entity_id
_entity_poly.type
_entity_poly.pdbx_seq_one_letter_code
_entity_poly.pdbx_strand_id
1 'polypeptide(L)'
;NFIILILMIKVNVSLLKKFNPVELVKIAILIQTAAGILFVFNYENIGLVTIVILIAIYMSMMAFIFGNCMALALEHFPKNAGVASGVIGVLQFGLGAIISSIALNFHNETFLPIALSISIISFFAYLIMRTYKNV
;
A
#
# COMPACT_ATOMS: atom_id res chain seq x y z
N ASN A 1 11.32 1.37 -11.06
CA ASN A 1 10.32 1.60 -10.01
C ASN A 1 10.73 2.66 -8.97
N PHE A 2 12.02 2.78 -8.57
CA PHE A 2 12.46 3.81 -7.59
C PHE A 2 12.24 5.25 -8.06
N ILE A 3 12.45 5.54 -9.33
CA ILE A 3 12.24 6.88 -9.90
C ILE A 3 10.76 7.28 -9.76
N ILE A 4 9.84 6.38 -10.08
CA ILE A 4 8.41 6.61 -9.96
C ILE A 4 8.03 6.87 -8.49
N LEU A 5 8.60 6.11 -7.56
CA LEU A 5 8.36 6.27 -6.14
C LEU A 5 8.82 7.65 -5.64
N ILE A 6 10.00 8.10 -6.04
CA ILE A 6 10.52 9.45 -5.70
C ILE A 6 9.62 10.55 -6.26
N LEU A 7 9.18 10.41 -7.51
CA LEU A 7 8.26 11.36 -8.13
C LEU A 7 6.93 11.42 -7.38
N MET A 8 6.39 10.26 -7.00
CA MET A 8 5.12 10.17 -6.28
C MET A 8 5.21 10.71 -4.84
N ILE A 9 6.36 10.59 -4.17
CA ILE A 9 6.59 11.29 -2.90
C ILE A 9 6.49 12.81 -3.08
N LYS A 10 7.11 13.38 -4.12
CA LYS A 10 7.00 14.82 -4.40
C LYS A 10 5.56 15.24 -4.71
N VAL A 11 4.83 14.44 -5.47
CA VAL A 11 3.41 14.67 -5.76
C VAL A 11 2.59 14.62 -4.46
N ASN A 12 2.81 13.63 -3.60
CA ASN A 12 2.14 13.52 -2.29
C ASN A 12 2.36 14.78 -1.44
N VAL A 13 3.61 15.22 -1.29
CA VAL A 13 3.95 16.44 -0.53
C VAL A 13 3.26 17.69 -1.11
N SER A 14 3.13 17.78 -2.43
CA SER A 14 2.40 18.87 -3.07
C SER A 14 0.89 18.81 -2.81
N LEU A 15 0.30 17.64 -2.81
CA LEU A 15 -1.12 17.42 -2.56
C LEU A 15 -1.50 17.64 -1.10
N LEU A 16 -0.62 17.34 -0.15
CA LEU A 16 -0.81 17.61 1.28
C LEU A 16 -1.01 19.09 1.61
N LYS A 17 -0.63 20.01 0.72
CA LYS A 17 -0.95 21.45 0.86
C LYS A 17 -2.42 21.76 0.64
N LYS A 18 -3.19 20.88 -0.01
CA LYS A 18 -4.58 21.10 -0.42
C LYS A 18 -5.56 20.08 0.15
N PHE A 19 -5.09 18.87 0.47
CA PHE A 19 -5.92 17.74 0.87
C PHE A 19 -5.48 17.21 2.23
N ASN A 20 -6.44 16.65 2.97
CA ASN A 20 -6.15 16.00 4.25
C ASN A 20 -5.37 14.68 4.00
N PRO A 21 -4.33 14.36 4.82
CA PRO A 21 -3.59 13.11 4.72
C PRO A 21 -4.47 11.86 4.68
N VAL A 22 -5.55 11.84 5.49
CA VAL A 22 -6.49 10.71 5.52
C VAL A 22 -7.22 10.51 4.20
N GLU A 23 -7.60 11.58 3.52
CA GLU A 23 -8.26 11.52 2.21
C GLU A 23 -7.31 10.96 1.14
N LEU A 24 -6.05 11.42 1.14
CA LEU A 24 -5.03 10.93 0.24
C LEU A 24 -4.76 9.43 0.44
N VAL A 25 -4.72 8.97 1.70
CA VAL A 25 -4.59 7.55 2.02
C VAL A 25 -5.79 6.75 1.51
N LYS A 26 -7.03 7.24 1.72
CA LYS A 26 -8.25 6.58 1.24
C LYS A 26 -8.25 6.41 -0.29
N ILE A 27 -7.89 7.47 -1.01
CA ILE A 27 -7.79 7.45 -2.47
C ILE A 27 -6.70 6.48 -2.93
N ALA A 28 -5.53 6.52 -2.29
CA ALA A 28 -4.42 5.64 -2.64
C ALA A 28 -4.75 4.16 -2.43
N ILE A 29 -5.40 3.80 -1.30
CA ILE A 29 -5.83 2.43 -1.04
C ILE A 29 -6.91 1.98 -2.04
N LEU A 30 -7.82 2.87 -2.44
CA LEU A 30 -8.83 2.55 -3.43
C LEU A 30 -8.21 2.25 -4.80
N ILE A 31 -7.27 3.08 -5.25
CA ILE A 31 -6.52 2.85 -6.50
C ILE A 31 -5.73 1.54 -6.41
N GLN A 32 -5.08 1.28 -5.27
CA GLN A 32 -4.30 0.06 -5.04
C GLN A 32 -5.19 -1.19 -5.06
N THR A 33 -6.38 -1.12 -4.46
CA THR A 33 -7.37 -2.20 -4.50
C THR A 33 -7.86 -2.45 -5.91
N ALA A 34 -8.18 -1.41 -6.68
CA ALA A 34 -8.60 -1.52 -8.07
C ALA A 34 -7.50 -2.16 -8.94
N ALA A 35 -6.25 -1.74 -8.78
CA ALA A 35 -5.11 -2.34 -9.49
C ALA A 35 -4.92 -3.82 -9.13
N GLY A 36 -5.09 -4.19 -7.86
CA GLY A 36 -5.04 -5.58 -7.41
C GLY A 36 -6.14 -6.43 -8.02
N ILE A 37 -7.39 -5.93 -8.04
CA ILE A 37 -8.53 -6.62 -8.67
C ILE A 37 -8.28 -6.83 -10.17
N LEU A 38 -7.82 -5.79 -10.88
CA LEU A 38 -7.47 -5.90 -12.30
C LEU A 38 -6.37 -6.95 -12.54
N PHE A 39 -5.41 -7.07 -11.61
CA PHE A 39 -4.37 -8.07 -11.69
C PHE A 39 -4.92 -9.49 -11.56
N VAL A 40 -5.86 -9.73 -10.63
CA VAL A 40 -6.52 -11.04 -10.45
C VAL A 40 -7.35 -11.43 -11.68
N PHE A 41 -8.10 -10.51 -12.26
CA PHE A 41 -8.95 -10.83 -13.42
C PHE A 41 -8.17 -11.11 -14.71
N ASN A 42 -6.93 -10.65 -14.80
CA ASN A 42 -6.13 -10.77 -16.02
C ASN A 42 -4.92 -11.71 -15.89
N TYR A 43 -4.76 -12.42 -14.78
CA TYR A 43 -3.52 -13.15 -14.47
C TYR A 43 -3.10 -14.20 -15.51
N GLU A 44 -4.06 -14.78 -16.25
CA GLU A 44 -3.79 -15.82 -17.27
C GLU A 44 -3.29 -15.25 -18.60
N ASN A 45 -3.81 -14.07 -18.99
CA ASN A 45 -3.56 -13.46 -20.31
C ASN A 45 -2.78 -12.14 -20.22
N ILE A 46 -2.18 -11.87 -19.06
CA ILE A 46 -1.54 -10.58 -18.81
C ILE A 46 -0.15 -10.55 -19.48
N GLY A 47 0.03 -9.64 -20.43
CA GLY A 47 1.34 -9.37 -21.01
C GLY A 47 2.31 -8.74 -20.01
N LEU A 48 3.60 -8.97 -20.20
CA LEU A 48 4.65 -8.44 -19.32
C LEU A 48 4.52 -6.93 -19.08
N VAL A 49 4.19 -6.17 -20.11
CA VAL A 49 4.01 -4.70 -20.03
C VAL A 49 2.89 -4.33 -19.06
N THR A 50 1.77 -5.03 -19.12
CA THR A 50 0.62 -4.78 -18.22
C THR A 50 0.97 -5.12 -16.78
N ILE A 51 1.70 -6.21 -16.53
CA ILE A 51 2.20 -6.57 -15.20
C ILE A 51 3.07 -5.44 -14.65
N VAL A 52 4.03 -4.95 -15.43
CA VAL A 52 4.94 -3.87 -15.01
C VAL A 52 4.16 -2.59 -14.69
N ILE A 53 3.16 -2.24 -15.50
CA ILE A 53 2.33 -1.05 -15.27
C ILE A 53 1.50 -1.20 -13.97
N LEU A 54 0.84 -2.33 -13.75
CA LEU A 54 0.04 -2.57 -12.54
C LEU A 54 0.91 -2.56 -11.28
N ILE A 55 2.08 -3.18 -11.31
CA ILE A 55 3.04 -3.14 -10.21
C ILE A 55 3.54 -1.69 -9.98
N ALA A 56 3.80 -0.93 -11.04
CA ALA A 56 4.23 0.46 -10.93
C ALA A 56 3.16 1.34 -10.28
N ILE A 57 1.89 1.16 -10.64
CA ILE A 57 0.75 1.84 -10.01
C ILE A 57 0.66 1.45 -8.54
N TYR A 58 0.72 0.16 -8.23
CA TYR A 58 0.65 -0.36 -6.87
C TYR A 58 1.76 0.21 -5.97
N MET A 59 3.01 0.19 -6.45
CA MET A 59 4.17 0.75 -5.75
C MET A 59 4.09 2.27 -5.60
N SER A 60 3.53 2.96 -6.59
CA SER A 60 3.33 4.41 -6.53
C SER A 60 2.38 4.81 -5.40
N MET A 61 1.28 4.08 -5.23
CA MET A 61 0.32 4.33 -4.15
C MET A 61 0.91 4.04 -2.78
N MET A 62 1.88 3.14 -2.68
CA MET A 62 2.58 2.86 -1.43
C MET A 62 3.29 4.09 -0.85
N ALA A 63 3.79 4.99 -1.70
CA ALA A 63 4.40 6.25 -1.26
C ALA A 63 3.40 7.16 -0.51
N PHE A 64 2.15 7.20 -0.97
CA PHE A 64 1.08 7.96 -0.31
C PHE A 64 0.65 7.31 1.01
N ILE A 65 0.47 5.99 1.00
CA ILE A 65 -0.01 5.26 2.18
C ILE A 65 1.04 5.30 3.29
N PHE A 66 2.27 4.92 2.98
CA PHE A 66 3.33 4.80 3.97
C PHE A 66 3.64 6.14 4.66
N GLY A 67 3.91 7.18 3.88
CA GLY A 67 4.28 8.50 4.42
C GLY A 67 3.16 9.12 5.25
N ASN A 68 1.94 9.10 4.75
CA ASN A 68 0.80 9.73 5.42
C ASN A 68 0.34 8.94 6.65
N CYS A 69 0.30 7.60 6.58
CA CYS A 69 -0.04 6.78 7.75
C CYS A 69 1.00 6.90 8.86
N MET A 70 2.30 6.96 8.51
CA MET A 70 3.35 7.17 9.48
C MET A 70 3.21 8.53 10.16
N ALA A 71 2.98 9.60 9.39
CA ALA A 71 2.76 10.95 9.94
C ALA A 71 1.57 10.98 10.90
N LEU A 72 0.41 10.46 10.47
CA LEU A 72 -0.80 10.39 11.29
C LEU A 72 -0.60 9.57 12.57
N ALA A 73 0.12 8.46 12.50
CA ALA A 73 0.40 7.65 13.67
C ALA A 73 1.32 8.38 14.67
N LEU A 74 2.34 9.08 14.18
CA LEU A 74 3.30 9.79 15.03
C LEU A 74 2.72 11.05 15.68
N GLU A 75 1.68 11.66 15.13
CA GLU A 75 0.95 12.77 15.77
C GLU A 75 0.45 12.43 17.18
N HIS A 76 0.12 11.15 17.42
CA HIS A 76 -0.33 10.67 18.72
C HIS A 76 0.81 10.42 19.74
N PHE A 77 2.07 10.45 19.29
CA PHE A 77 3.24 10.15 20.11
C PHE A 77 4.33 11.24 20.05
N PRO A 78 4.02 12.52 20.28
CA PRO A 78 4.97 13.61 20.05
C PRO A 78 6.24 13.52 20.91
N LYS A 79 6.14 12.96 22.13
CA LYS A 79 7.28 12.81 23.03
C LYS A 79 8.13 11.56 22.76
N ASN A 80 7.55 10.55 22.14
CA ASN A 80 8.18 9.22 21.93
C ASN A 80 8.17 8.80 20.45
N ALA A 81 8.20 9.76 19.53
CA ALA A 81 8.08 9.51 18.08
C ALA A 81 9.12 8.51 17.56
N GLY A 82 10.35 8.53 18.08
CA GLY A 82 11.40 7.58 17.72
C GLY A 82 11.06 6.13 18.10
N VAL A 83 10.56 5.92 19.33
CA VAL A 83 10.14 4.59 19.79
C VAL A 83 8.91 4.13 19.00
N ALA A 84 7.92 5.00 18.82
CA ALA A 84 6.70 4.69 18.08
C ALA A 84 7.01 4.30 16.62
N SER A 85 7.89 5.04 15.94
CA SER A 85 8.29 4.69 14.57
C SER A 85 9.01 3.36 14.49
N GLY A 86 9.85 3.03 15.49
CA GLY A 86 10.52 1.73 15.59
C GLY A 86 9.52 0.58 15.75
N VAL A 87 8.54 0.72 16.64
CA VAL A 87 7.47 -0.28 16.84
C VAL A 87 6.64 -0.47 15.57
N ILE A 88 6.23 0.63 14.93
CA ILE A 88 5.49 0.57 13.66
C ILE A 88 6.31 -0.16 12.60
N GLY A 89 7.60 0.14 12.48
CA GLY A 89 8.51 -0.54 11.56
C GLY A 89 8.60 -2.05 11.82
N VAL A 90 8.78 -2.46 13.07
CA VAL A 90 8.83 -3.90 13.45
C VAL A 90 7.53 -4.60 13.10
N LEU A 91 6.37 -4.00 13.42
CA LEU A 91 5.07 -4.56 13.09
C LEU A 91 4.88 -4.67 11.57
N GLN A 92 5.24 -3.65 10.81
CA GLN A 92 5.09 -3.62 9.36
C GLN A 92 5.95 -4.68 8.67
N PHE A 93 7.24 -4.74 8.97
CA PHE A 93 8.14 -5.73 8.38
C PHE A 93 7.87 -7.13 8.89
N GLY A 94 7.51 -7.28 10.17
CA GLY A 94 7.15 -8.57 10.77
C GLY A 94 5.90 -9.17 10.15
N LEU A 95 4.82 -8.39 10.05
CA LEU A 95 3.59 -8.82 9.37
C LEU A 95 3.84 -9.09 7.88
N GLY A 96 4.62 -8.26 7.21
CA GLY A 96 5.01 -8.46 5.82
C GLY A 96 5.75 -9.78 5.61
N ALA A 97 6.69 -10.13 6.49
CA ALA A 97 7.40 -11.40 6.44
C ALA A 97 6.49 -12.61 6.65
N ILE A 98 5.57 -12.54 7.62
CA ILE A 98 4.57 -13.60 7.89
C ILE A 98 3.68 -13.81 6.66
N ILE A 99 3.11 -12.74 6.11
CA ILE A 99 2.22 -12.81 4.95
C ILE A 99 2.96 -13.34 3.73
N SER A 100 4.20 -12.89 3.49
CA SER A 100 5.02 -13.38 2.39
C SER A 100 5.35 -14.87 2.54
N SER A 101 5.64 -15.33 3.76
CA SER A 101 5.90 -16.74 4.04
C SER A 101 4.67 -17.61 3.76
N ILE A 102 3.48 -17.13 4.12
CA ILE A 102 2.22 -17.81 3.81
C ILE A 102 1.98 -17.86 2.31
N ALA A 103 2.16 -16.74 1.60
CA ALA A 103 1.97 -16.66 0.15
C ALA A 103 2.91 -17.59 -0.61
N LEU A 104 4.15 -17.77 -0.15
CA LEU A 104 5.13 -18.69 -0.74
C LEU A 104 4.70 -20.17 -0.64
N ASN A 105 3.97 -20.56 0.41
CA ASN A 105 3.45 -21.94 0.53
C ASN A 105 2.37 -22.28 -0.50
N PHE A 106 1.71 -21.25 -1.08
CA PHE A 106 0.74 -21.41 -2.16
C PHE A 106 1.37 -21.17 -3.55
N HIS A 107 2.71 -21.24 -3.62
CA HIS A 107 3.43 -21.00 -4.87
C HIS A 107 3.09 -22.09 -5.89
N ASN A 108 2.32 -21.70 -6.88
CA ASN A 108 2.17 -22.36 -8.16
C ASN A 108 2.95 -21.53 -9.18
N GLU A 109 3.35 -22.11 -10.31
CA GLU A 109 4.09 -21.42 -11.39
C GLU A 109 3.32 -20.23 -12.02
N THR A 110 2.29 -19.72 -11.34
CA THR A 110 1.40 -18.64 -11.78
C THR A 110 1.54 -17.39 -10.91
N PHE A 111 1.19 -16.24 -11.45
CA PHE A 111 1.13 -14.97 -10.70
C PHE A 111 -0.09 -14.86 -9.77
N LEU A 112 -1.00 -15.84 -9.79
CA LEU A 112 -2.25 -15.82 -9.04
C LEU A 112 -2.08 -15.62 -7.52
N PRO A 113 -1.16 -16.35 -6.82
CA PRO A 113 -1.00 -16.17 -5.38
C PRO A 113 -0.56 -14.75 -5.00
N ILE A 114 0.28 -14.13 -5.81
CA ILE A 114 0.74 -12.76 -5.60
C ILE A 114 -0.42 -11.79 -5.82
N ALA A 115 -1.17 -11.94 -6.91
CA ALA A 115 -2.32 -11.11 -7.23
C ALA A 115 -3.41 -11.18 -6.15
N LEU A 116 -3.71 -12.38 -5.64
CA LEU A 116 -4.66 -12.60 -4.56
C LEU A 116 -4.19 -11.96 -3.26
N SER A 117 -2.94 -12.16 -2.86
CA SER A 117 -2.38 -11.58 -1.63
C SER A 117 -2.46 -10.05 -1.65
N ILE A 118 -2.06 -9.43 -2.75
CA ILE A 118 -2.12 -7.98 -2.96
C ILE A 118 -3.57 -7.48 -2.87
N SER A 119 -4.49 -8.14 -3.55
CA SER A 119 -5.90 -7.74 -3.61
C SER A 119 -6.60 -7.86 -2.27
N ILE A 120 -6.40 -8.97 -1.57
CA ILE A 120 -7.00 -9.25 -0.26
C ILE A 120 -6.52 -8.21 0.77
N ILE A 121 -5.21 -7.98 0.86
CA ILE A 121 -4.63 -7.03 1.81
C ILE A 121 -5.13 -5.61 1.54
N SER A 122 -5.13 -5.18 0.27
CA SER A 122 -5.62 -3.85 -0.10
C SER A 122 -7.11 -3.68 0.17
N PHE A 123 -7.91 -4.72 -0.04
CA PHE A 123 -9.33 -4.71 0.26
C PHE A 123 -9.61 -4.59 1.76
N PHE A 124 -8.90 -5.34 2.60
CA PHE A 124 -9.01 -5.19 4.05
C PHE A 124 -8.57 -3.81 4.53
N ALA A 125 -7.48 -3.28 3.99
CA ALA A 125 -7.03 -1.91 4.26
C ALA A 125 -8.11 -0.88 3.89
N TYR A 126 -8.78 -1.06 2.75
CA TYR A 126 -9.89 -0.21 2.33
C TYR A 126 -11.07 -0.27 3.31
N LEU A 127 -11.47 -1.46 3.76
CA LEU A 127 -12.55 -1.62 4.75
C LEU A 127 -12.22 -0.91 6.07
N ILE A 128 -11.00 -1.07 6.57
CA ILE A 128 -10.54 -0.39 7.78
C ILE A 128 -10.59 1.13 7.61
N MET A 129 -10.06 1.65 6.50
CA MET A 129 -10.04 3.08 6.24
C MET A 129 -11.41 3.68 5.97
N ARG A 130 -12.37 2.89 5.50
CA ARG A 130 -13.76 3.33 5.33
C ARG A 130 -14.43 3.61 6.67
N THR A 131 -14.12 2.82 7.70
CA THR A 131 -14.67 3.00 9.06
C THR A 131 -13.96 4.11 9.83
N TYR A 132 -12.77 4.51 9.39
CA TYR A 132 -12.04 5.60 10.01
C TYR A 132 -12.72 6.94 9.71
N LYS A 133 -13.40 7.51 10.72
CA LYS A 133 -13.95 8.87 10.66
C LYS A 133 -12.83 9.85 11.00
N ASN A 134 -12.74 10.94 10.24
CA ASN A 134 -11.91 12.08 10.65
C ASN A 134 -12.49 12.61 11.98
N VAL A 135 -11.75 12.45 13.06
CA VAL A 135 -12.03 13.10 14.34
C VAL A 135 -11.47 14.51 14.28
#